data_917d5e8561f4378b44dfcf3b684c40ee
#
_entry.id   917d5e8561f4378b44dfcf3b684c40ee
#
_cell.length_a   1.000
_cell.length_b   1.000
_cell.length_c   1.000
_cell.angle_alpha   90.00
_cell.angle_beta   90.00
_cell.angle_gamma   90.00
#
_symmetry.space_group_name_H-M   'P 1'
#
loop_
_entity.id
_entity.type
_entity.pdbx_description
1 polymer ?
#
loop_
_entity_poly.entity_id
_entity_poly.type
_entity_poly.pdbx_seq_one_letter_code
_entity_poly.pdbx_strand_id
1 'polypeptide(L)'
;MPIFLYFCGRMKYEVLRNDPKSAARLGRITTDHGVIETPIFMPVGTAGAVKALTMEQMETTGAQIILGNTYHLYLRPGLEVLRSAGGLHKFGTWQRPILTDSGGFQVFSLAHRRKITEEGVTFASHIDGSKHLFSPERVMDIERTIGADIIMAFDECCPGDAPYEYARQSLDITERWLERCRKRLAETEPLYGYQQSLFPIVQGCVYPDLRRRAAENIAALGADGNAIGGLAVGEPTEKMYEMIELTNSILPLDKPRYLMGVGTPANLLEGIERGVDMFDCIMPTRNGRNGMLFTRHGTINIKNAKWRDCFEPIDRGGAHPIDERYTLAYLHHLFKAEELTGLTLASLHNVAFYLWLVGEARKALEEDRFTEWKAGILPELTRRL
;
A
#
# COMPACT_ATOMS: atom_id res chain seq x y z
N MET A 1 32.72 -5.61 12.54
CA MET A 1 31.27 -5.55 12.72
C MET A 1 30.94 -4.14 13.18
N PRO A 2 30.25 -3.32 12.39
CA PRO A 2 29.81 -2.02 12.90
C PRO A 2 28.67 -2.25 13.89
N ILE A 3 28.83 -1.74 15.08
CA ILE A 3 27.78 -1.68 16.10
C ILE A 3 26.75 -0.67 15.61
N PHE A 4 25.63 -1.16 15.05
CA PHE A 4 24.46 -0.32 14.85
C PHE A 4 23.93 0.05 16.24
N LEU A 5 24.15 1.28 16.64
CA LEU A 5 23.44 1.92 17.74
C LEU A 5 21.95 1.96 17.33
N TYR A 6 21.16 1.04 17.88
CA TYR A 6 19.70 1.08 17.78
C TYR A 6 19.23 2.37 18.47
N PHE A 7 19.00 3.39 17.69
CA PHE A 7 18.17 4.51 18.11
C PHE A 7 16.72 4.00 18.16
N CYS A 8 16.27 3.56 19.31
CA CYS A 8 14.85 3.34 19.59
C CYS A 8 14.17 4.71 19.54
N GLY A 9 13.76 5.16 18.34
CA GLY A 9 13.28 6.49 18.06
C GLY A 9 11.99 6.45 17.25
N ARG A 10 11.12 7.43 17.51
CA ARG A 10 9.92 7.70 16.70
C ARG A 10 10.31 7.79 15.23
N MET A 11 9.49 7.27 14.32
CA MET A 11 9.67 7.39 12.86
C MET A 11 9.99 8.84 12.48
N LYS A 12 10.94 9.03 11.56
CA LYS A 12 11.31 10.35 11.03
C LYS A 12 11.01 10.42 9.55
N TYR A 13 10.54 11.58 9.12
CA TYR A 13 10.38 11.89 7.71
C TYR A 13 11.13 13.18 7.37
N GLU A 14 11.86 13.16 6.26
CA GLU A 14 12.60 14.31 5.73
C GLU A 14 12.17 14.53 4.28
N VAL A 15 11.75 15.75 3.94
CA VAL A 15 11.59 16.18 2.56
C VAL A 15 12.96 16.59 2.04
N LEU A 16 13.48 15.87 1.07
CA LEU A 16 14.82 16.09 0.49
C LEU A 16 14.76 17.09 -0.66
N ARG A 17 13.68 17.09 -1.45
CA ARG A 17 13.48 17.97 -2.59
C ARG A 17 12.02 18.11 -2.95
N ASN A 18 11.60 19.29 -3.35
CA ASN A 18 10.29 19.54 -3.96
C ASN A 18 10.46 19.75 -5.46
N ASP A 19 9.55 19.21 -6.26
CA ASP A 19 9.50 19.48 -7.70
C ASP A 19 9.09 20.93 -7.95
N PRO A 20 9.80 21.69 -8.81
CA PRO A 20 9.46 23.10 -9.05
C PRO A 20 8.17 23.30 -9.88
N LYS A 21 7.63 22.23 -10.51
CA LYS A 21 6.50 22.31 -11.46
C LYS A 21 5.25 21.62 -10.98
N SER A 22 5.34 20.85 -9.89
CA SER A 22 4.21 20.08 -9.36
C SER A 22 4.26 19.99 -7.83
N ALA A 23 3.32 19.27 -7.22
CA ALA A 23 3.35 18.98 -5.79
C ALA A 23 4.22 17.74 -5.46
N ALA A 24 4.87 17.12 -6.44
CA ALA A 24 5.73 15.96 -6.25
C ALA A 24 6.96 16.32 -5.41
N ARG A 25 7.43 15.34 -4.64
CA ARG A 25 8.58 15.55 -3.74
C ARG A 25 9.37 14.28 -3.52
N LEU A 26 10.65 14.43 -3.30
CA LEU A 26 11.51 13.39 -2.74
C LEU A 26 11.51 13.47 -1.22
N GLY A 27 11.45 12.34 -0.57
CA GLY A 27 11.57 12.27 0.87
C GLY A 27 12.23 10.98 1.33
N ARG A 28 12.45 10.92 2.63
CA ARG A 28 13.04 9.77 3.31
C ARG A 28 12.31 9.51 4.61
N ILE A 29 11.81 8.29 4.79
CA ILE A 29 11.26 7.79 6.04
C ILE A 29 12.32 6.91 6.70
N THR A 30 12.58 7.11 7.99
CA THR A 30 13.45 6.25 8.79
C THR A 30 12.63 5.57 9.87
N THR A 31 12.69 4.23 9.92
CA THR A 31 12.09 3.39 10.95
C THR A 31 13.17 2.57 11.65
N ASP A 32 12.82 1.83 12.70
CA ASP A 32 13.75 0.93 13.38
C ASP A 32 14.23 -0.24 12.49
N HIS A 33 13.48 -0.60 11.43
CA HIS A 33 13.85 -1.66 10.48
C HIS A 33 14.46 -1.13 9.17
N GLY A 34 14.72 0.16 9.04
CA GLY A 34 15.44 0.70 7.91
C GLY A 34 14.87 1.98 7.32
N VAL A 35 15.36 2.30 6.13
CA VAL A 35 15.06 3.55 5.42
C VAL A 35 14.17 3.25 4.22
N ILE A 36 13.23 4.14 3.96
CA ILE A 36 12.31 4.11 2.82
C ILE A 36 12.47 5.42 2.05
N GLU A 37 12.90 5.32 0.80
CA GLU A 37 13.00 6.48 -0.11
C GLU A 37 11.65 6.69 -0.80
N THR A 38 11.06 7.88 -0.68
CA THR A 38 9.78 8.22 -1.28
C THR A 38 9.93 9.11 -2.53
N PRO A 39 9.01 9.01 -3.52
CA PRO A 39 7.82 8.14 -3.59
C PRO A 39 8.16 6.66 -3.59
N ILE A 40 7.31 5.84 -2.95
CA ILE A 40 7.50 4.39 -2.84
C ILE A 40 6.22 3.60 -3.13
N PHE A 41 6.36 2.43 -3.72
CA PHE A 41 5.30 1.43 -3.82
C PHE A 41 5.55 0.31 -2.82
N MET A 42 4.51 -0.08 -2.08
CA MET A 42 4.54 -1.15 -1.09
C MET A 42 3.87 -2.42 -1.64
N PRO A 43 4.64 -3.47 -1.99
CA PRO A 43 4.05 -4.75 -2.38
C PRO A 43 3.20 -5.34 -1.27
N VAL A 44 1.99 -5.85 -1.63
CA VAL A 44 1.02 -6.33 -0.65
C VAL A 44 1.27 -7.79 -0.30
N GLY A 45 1.64 -8.01 0.94
CA GLY A 45 1.82 -9.31 1.59
C GLY A 45 0.64 -9.68 2.48
N THR A 46 -0.55 -9.90 1.90
CA THR A 46 -1.85 -10.05 2.57
C THR A 46 -1.83 -10.96 3.83
N ALA A 47 -1.16 -12.08 3.77
CA ALA A 47 -1.07 -13.07 4.85
C ALA A 47 0.39 -13.26 5.33
N GLY A 48 1.16 -12.19 5.37
CA GLY A 48 2.58 -12.22 5.71
C GLY A 48 3.48 -12.68 4.56
N ALA A 49 2.93 -12.78 3.33
CA ALA A 49 3.69 -13.14 2.13
C ALA A 49 3.14 -12.41 0.91
N VAL A 50 4.01 -11.85 0.08
CA VAL A 50 3.65 -11.34 -1.24
C VAL A 50 3.34 -12.52 -2.15
N LYS A 51 2.13 -12.58 -2.69
CA LYS A 51 1.61 -13.79 -3.35
C LYS A 51 2.50 -14.27 -4.50
N ALA A 52 2.82 -15.56 -4.48
CA ALA A 52 3.68 -16.29 -5.41
C ALA A 52 5.18 -15.92 -5.35
N LEU A 53 5.63 -15.20 -4.32
CA LEU A 53 7.03 -14.80 -4.15
C LEU A 53 7.54 -15.20 -2.77
N THR A 54 8.81 -15.63 -2.71
CA THR A 54 9.55 -15.77 -1.45
C THR A 54 10.09 -14.41 -1.00
N MET A 55 10.53 -14.30 0.26
CA MET A 55 11.13 -13.05 0.75
C MET A 55 12.48 -12.76 0.06
N GLU A 56 13.28 -13.79 -0.26
CA GLU A 56 14.51 -13.63 -1.04
C GLU A 56 14.22 -13.04 -2.44
N GLN A 57 13.16 -13.50 -3.11
CA GLN A 57 12.74 -12.93 -4.38
C GLN A 57 12.28 -11.47 -4.22
N MET A 58 11.57 -11.16 -3.14
CA MET A 58 11.18 -9.79 -2.81
C MET A 58 12.39 -8.87 -2.60
N GLU A 59 13.42 -9.35 -1.94
CA GLU A 59 14.67 -8.60 -1.75
C GLU A 59 15.35 -8.26 -3.09
N THR A 60 15.31 -9.19 -4.07
CA THR A 60 15.89 -8.95 -5.41
C THR A 60 15.17 -7.87 -6.20
N THR A 61 13.91 -7.56 -5.89
CA THR A 61 13.16 -6.47 -6.52
C THR A 61 13.57 -5.08 -6.03
N GLY A 62 14.35 -5.00 -4.95
CA GLY A 62 14.67 -3.74 -4.29
C GLY A 62 13.55 -3.18 -3.40
N ALA A 63 12.54 -3.97 -3.06
CA ALA A 63 11.47 -3.55 -2.15
C ALA A 63 12.04 -3.10 -0.80
N GLN A 64 11.70 -1.90 -0.36
CA GLN A 64 12.17 -1.31 0.90
C GLN A 64 11.17 -1.49 2.03
N ILE A 65 9.91 -1.71 1.71
CA ILE A 65 8.78 -1.90 2.62
C ILE A 65 7.76 -2.82 1.98
N ILE A 66 7.04 -3.60 2.78
CA ILE A 66 5.87 -4.38 2.35
C ILE A 66 4.66 -4.00 3.20
N LEU A 67 3.46 -4.31 2.68
CA LEU A 67 2.21 -4.12 3.42
C LEU A 67 1.61 -5.46 3.83
N GLY A 68 1.23 -5.59 5.11
CA GLY A 68 0.44 -6.71 5.63
C GLY A 68 -1.02 -6.31 5.89
N ASN A 69 -1.95 -7.26 5.79
CA ASN A 69 -3.36 -6.98 6.09
C ASN A 69 -3.76 -7.54 7.45
N THR A 70 -4.07 -6.67 8.37
CA THR A 70 -4.39 -6.96 9.77
C THR A 70 -5.53 -7.95 9.94
N TYR A 71 -6.63 -7.79 9.18
CA TYR A 71 -7.75 -8.74 9.19
C TYR A 71 -7.31 -10.18 8.87
N HIS A 72 -6.49 -10.36 7.83
CA HIS A 72 -6.05 -11.70 7.42
C HIS A 72 -5.07 -12.30 8.43
N LEU A 73 -4.12 -11.51 8.91
CA LEU A 73 -3.13 -11.94 9.91
C LEU A 73 -3.78 -12.28 11.26
N TYR A 74 -4.82 -11.54 11.66
CA TYR A 74 -5.61 -11.83 12.84
C TYR A 74 -6.34 -13.17 12.75
N LEU A 75 -6.97 -13.48 11.62
CA LEU A 75 -7.68 -14.74 11.43
C LEU A 75 -6.74 -15.93 11.20
N ARG A 76 -5.65 -15.70 10.48
CA ARG A 76 -4.65 -16.75 10.16
C ARG A 76 -3.30 -16.10 9.83
N PRO A 77 -2.21 -16.39 10.57
CA PRO A 77 -2.05 -17.51 11.51
C PRO A 77 -2.70 -17.31 12.88
N GLY A 78 -3.19 -16.10 13.19
CA GLY A 78 -3.73 -15.74 14.49
C GLY A 78 -2.70 -15.10 15.41
N LEU A 79 -3.19 -14.34 16.39
CA LEU A 79 -2.35 -13.50 17.25
C LEU A 79 -1.42 -14.31 18.16
N GLU A 80 -1.85 -15.49 18.62
CA GLU A 80 -1.05 -16.34 19.48
C GLU A 80 0.23 -16.81 18.76
N VAL A 81 0.10 -17.25 17.51
CA VAL A 81 1.21 -17.68 16.67
C VAL A 81 2.17 -16.52 16.41
N LEU A 82 1.63 -15.34 16.02
CA LEU A 82 2.45 -14.15 15.74
C LEU A 82 3.21 -13.68 16.99
N ARG A 83 2.55 -13.69 18.15
CA ARG A 83 3.19 -13.33 19.44
C ARG A 83 4.31 -14.29 19.78
N SER A 84 4.06 -15.61 19.65
CA SER A 84 5.06 -16.64 19.95
C SER A 84 6.26 -16.59 18.99
N ALA A 85 6.04 -16.17 17.73
CA ALA A 85 7.10 -15.97 16.76
C ALA A 85 7.95 -14.71 17.03
N GLY A 86 7.44 -13.76 17.82
CA GLY A 86 8.09 -12.47 18.08
C GLY A 86 7.75 -11.39 17.05
N GLY A 87 6.50 -11.41 16.53
CA GLY A 87 5.95 -10.46 15.57
C GLY A 87 6.10 -10.87 14.12
N LEU A 88 5.48 -10.09 13.23
CA LEU A 88 5.40 -10.39 11.79
C LEU A 88 6.77 -10.39 11.10
N HIS A 89 7.70 -9.52 11.50
CA HIS A 89 9.07 -9.48 10.96
C HIS A 89 9.78 -10.82 11.11
N LYS A 90 9.74 -11.38 12.31
CA LYS A 90 10.36 -12.70 12.59
C LYS A 90 9.58 -13.84 11.97
N PHE A 91 8.26 -13.79 12.06
CA PHE A 91 7.38 -14.82 11.48
C PHE A 91 7.54 -14.94 9.97
N GLY A 92 7.55 -13.80 9.26
CA GLY A 92 7.68 -13.73 7.80
C GLY A 92 9.12 -13.65 7.30
N THR A 93 10.12 -13.60 8.19
CA THR A 93 11.56 -13.44 7.86
C THR A 93 11.89 -12.16 7.05
N TRP A 94 11.05 -11.14 7.13
CA TRP A 94 11.26 -9.85 6.47
C TRP A 94 11.89 -8.85 7.44
N GLN A 95 13.14 -8.43 7.16
CA GLN A 95 13.93 -7.59 8.06
C GLN A 95 13.88 -6.09 7.73
N ARG A 96 13.08 -5.69 6.73
CA ARG A 96 12.86 -4.30 6.32
C ARG A 96 11.53 -3.80 6.86
N PRO A 97 11.21 -2.51 6.75
CA PRO A 97 9.94 -1.95 7.22
C PRO A 97 8.69 -2.70 6.76
N ILE A 98 7.69 -2.72 7.63
CA ILE A 98 6.34 -3.24 7.36
C ILE A 98 5.32 -2.17 7.72
N LEU A 99 4.32 -1.98 6.86
CA LEU A 99 3.10 -1.27 7.17
C LEU A 99 1.96 -2.28 7.27
N THR A 100 1.06 -2.12 8.26
CA THR A 100 -0.20 -2.88 8.32
C THR A 100 -1.40 -1.96 8.22
N ASP A 101 -2.40 -2.38 7.40
CA ASP A 101 -3.69 -1.70 7.36
C ASP A 101 -4.50 -1.94 8.65
N SER A 102 -5.59 -1.20 8.84
CA SER A 102 -6.45 -1.35 10.03
C SER A 102 -7.34 -2.59 10.03
N GLY A 103 -7.46 -3.29 8.90
CA GLY A 103 -8.47 -4.33 8.68
C GLY A 103 -9.86 -3.79 8.34
N GLY A 104 -10.09 -2.48 8.41
CA GLY A 104 -11.39 -1.85 8.16
C GLY A 104 -11.94 -2.16 6.77
N PHE A 105 -11.13 -1.99 5.73
CA PHE A 105 -11.53 -2.27 4.34
C PHE A 105 -11.89 -3.75 4.12
N GLN A 106 -11.14 -4.71 4.69
CA GLN A 106 -11.41 -6.14 4.52
C GLN A 106 -12.72 -6.53 5.23
N VAL A 107 -12.97 -5.98 6.40
CA VAL A 107 -14.26 -6.14 7.08
C VAL A 107 -15.38 -5.51 6.23
N PHE A 108 -15.10 -4.38 5.55
CA PHE A 108 -16.03 -3.77 4.60
C PHE A 108 -16.29 -4.67 3.39
N SER A 109 -15.26 -5.16 2.71
CA SER A 109 -15.37 -5.82 1.40
C SER A 109 -15.73 -7.31 1.48
N LEU A 110 -15.31 -8.02 2.54
CA LEU A 110 -15.47 -9.47 2.67
C LEU A 110 -16.65 -9.90 3.55
N ALA A 111 -17.17 -9.02 4.38
CA ALA A 111 -18.19 -9.37 5.36
C ALA A 111 -19.60 -9.07 4.84
N HIS A 112 -20.22 -10.03 4.16
CA HIS A 112 -21.67 -9.98 3.84
C HIS A 112 -22.57 -9.88 5.09
N ARG A 113 -22.02 -10.12 6.29
CA ARG A 113 -22.70 -10.07 7.58
C ARG A 113 -21.88 -9.26 8.57
N ARG A 114 -21.86 -7.94 8.38
CA ARG A 114 -21.25 -7.02 9.33
C ARG A 114 -22.29 -6.11 9.96
N LYS A 115 -22.03 -5.72 11.19
CA LYS A 115 -22.79 -4.69 11.88
C LYS A 115 -21.83 -3.64 12.42
N ILE A 116 -21.96 -2.40 11.93
CA ILE A 116 -21.22 -1.24 12.39
C ILE A 116 -22.00 -0.58 13.52
N THR A 117 -21.34 -0.26 14.59
CA THR A 117 -21.87 0.47 15.75
C THR A 117 -20.81 1.42 16.26
N GLU A 118 -21.14 2.30 17.20
CA GLU A 118 -20.16 3.17 17.85
C GLU A 118 -19.04 2.38 18.54
N GLU A 119 -19.33 1.20 19.05
CA GLU A 119 -18.34 0.33 19.70
C GLU A 119 -17.28 -0.19 18.73
N GLY A 120 -17.69 -0.52 17.50
CA GLY A 120 -16.84 -1.10 16.47
C GLY A 120 -17.64 -1.90 15.44
N VAL A 121 -17.00 -2.85 14.77
CA VAL A 121 -17.58 -3.69 13.71
C VAL A 121 -17.61 -5.14 14.16
N THR A 122 -18.83 -5.69 14.28
CA THR A 122 -19.02 -7.13 14.44
C THR A 122 -19.13 -7.77 13.05
N PHE A 123 -18.36 -8.83 12.80
CA PHE A 123 -18.36 -9.54 11.52
C PHE A 123 -18.22 -11.05 11.70
N ALA A 124 -18.56 -11.79 10.65
CA ALA A 124 -18.32 -13.24 10.58
C ALA A 124 -17.07 -13.52 9.74
N SER A 125 -16.16 -14.35 10.27
CA SER A 125 -14.96 -14.81 9.57
C SER A 125 -15.35 -15.51 8.25
N HIS A 126 -14.65 -15.16 7.17
CA HIS A 126 -14.82 -15.82 5.87
C HIS A 126 -14.19 -17.22 5.83
N ILE A 127 -13.42 -17.61 6.86
CA ILE A 127 -12.74 -18.91 6.94
C ILE A 127 -13.68 -19.97 7.54
N ASP A 128 -14.33 -19.66 8.66
CA ASP A 128 -15.08 -20.62 9.48
C ASP A 128 -16.43 -20.09 9.97
N GLY A 129 -16.78 -18.85 9.64
CA GLY A 129 -18.03 -18.22 10.05
C GLY A 129 -18.07 -17.75 11.51
N SER A 130 -16.98 -17.89 12.27
CA SER A 130 -16.91 -17.40 13.66
C SER A 130 -17.14 -15.90 13.75
N LYS A 131 -17.78 -15.44 14.82
CA LYS A 131 -18.09 -14.03 15.04
C LYS A 131 -16.95 -13.33 15.77
N HIS A 132 -16.58 -12.17 15.28
CA HIS A 132 -15.52 -11.33 15.83
C HIS A 132 -16.01 -9.90 15.97
N LEU A 133 -15.43 -9.18 16.92
CA LEU A 133 -15.59 -7.73 17.10
C LEU A 133 -14.22 -7.05 16.92
N PHE A 134 -14.15 -6.11 15.98
CA PHE A 134 -13.09 -5.14 15.90
C PHE A 134 -13.59 -3.82 16.49
N SER A 135 -13.10 -3.45 17.66
CA SER A 135 -13.18 -2.09 18.19
C SER A 135 -11.85 -1.37 17.95
N PRO A 136 -11.80 -0.04 17.99
CA PRO A 136 -10.56 0.71 17.88
C PRO A 136 -9.48 0.21 18.83
N GLU A 137 -9.83 -0.04 20.09
CA GLU A 137 -8.89 -0.55 21.10
C GLU A 137 -8.38 -1.95 20.74
N ARG A 138 -9.31 -2.82 20.31
CA ARG A 138 -8.96 -4.19 19.91
C ARG A 138 -8.02 -4.21 18.71
N VAL A 139 -8.24 -3.33 17.73
CA VAL A 139 -7.37 -3.24 16.56
C VAL A 139 -5.97 -2.77 16.98
N MET A 140 -5.84 -1.80 17.88
CA MET A 140 -4.52 -1.39 18.39
C MET A 140 -3.80 -2.52 19.13
N ASP A 141 -4.51 -3.34 19.92
CA ASP A 141 -3.93 -4.53 20.56
C ASP A 141 -3.47 -5.59 19.54
N ILE A 142 -4.23 -5.74 18.45
CA ILE A 142 -3.86 -6.61 17.32
C ILE A 142 -2.59 -6.08 16.64
N GLU A 143 -2.53 -4.79 16.35
CA GLU A 143 -1.37 -4.14 15.73
C GLU A 143 -0.10 -4.22 16.59
N ARG A 144 -0.25 -4.08 17.92
CA ARG A 144 0.85 -4.33 18.86
C ARG A 144 1.37 -5.77 18.73
N THR A 145 0.47 -6.73 18.56
CA THR A 145 0.84 -8.16 18.42
C THR A 145 1.43 -8.49 17.07
N ILE A 146 0.96 -7.86 16.00
CA ILE A 146 1.54 -8.01 14.65
C ILE A 146 2.93 -7.40 14.60
N GLY A 147 3.11 -6.20 15.15
CA GLY A 147 4.41 -5.56 15.30
C GLY A 147 4.96 -4.97 14.00
N ALA A 148 4.13 -4.32 13.17
CA ALA A 148 4.59 -3.53 12.02
C ALA A 148 5.19 -2.19 12.48
N ASP A 149 6.04 -1.56 11.65
CA ASP A 149 6.63 -0.23 11.93
C ASP A 149 5.59 0.89 11.81
N ILE A 150 4.74 0.79 10.80
CA ILE A 150 3.67 1.74 10.51
C ILE A 150 2.34 0.99 10.62
N ILE A 151 1.41 1.51 11.40
CA ILE A 151 0.09 0.93 11.63
C ILE A 151 -0.99 1.95 11.30
N MET A 152 -2.11 1.48 10.76
CA MET A 152 -3.22 2.36 10.41
C MET A 152 -4.25 2.44 11.53
N ALA A 153 -4.81 3.64 11.73
CA ALA A 153 -5.95 3.79 12.62
C ALA A 153 -7.17 3.03 12.08
N PHE A 154 -7.98 2.47 12.99
CA PHE A 154 -9.22 1.79 12.59
C PHE A 154 -10.23 2.80 12.08
N ASP A 155 -10.78 2.54 10.90
CA ASP A 155 -11.66 3.44 10.16
C ASP A 155 -12.88 2.71 9.57
N GLU A 156 -13.90 3.47 9.20
CA GLU A 156 -15.01 3.00 8.38
C GLU A 156 -14.84 3.51 6.95
N CYS A 157 -14.55 2.59 6.02
CA CYS A 157 -14.43 2.88 4.61
C CYS A 157 -15.81 2.77 3.94
N CYS A 158 -16.43 3.90 3.60
CA CYS A 158 -17.70 3.90 2.88
C CYS A 158 -17.52 3.67 1.36
N PRO A 159 -18.55 3.16 0.64
CA PRO A 159 -18.53 3.06 -0.83
C PRO A 159 -18.29 4.43 -1.50
N GLY A 160 -17.65 4.44 -2.67
CA GLY A 160 -17.37 5.67 -3.43
C GLY A 160 -18.62 6.39 -3.96
N ASP A 161 -19.73 5.67 -4.09
CA ASP A 161 -21.06 6.16 -4.49
C ASP A 161 -22.01 6.39 -3.30
N ALA A 162 -21.48 6.34 -2.06
CA ALA A 162 -22.29 6.51 -0.86
C ALA A 162 -23.02 7.88 -0.86
N PRO A 163 -24.30 7.93 -0.43
CA PRO A 163 -24.99 9.21 -0.24
C PRO A 163 -24.26 10.10 0.78
N TYR A 164 -24.36 11.42 0.60
CA TYR A 164 -23.69 12.41 1.45
C TYR A 164 -23.91 12.17 2.95
N GLU A 165 -25.15 11.94 3.34
CA GLU A 165 -25.49 11.73 4.76
C GLU A 165 -24.83 10.47 5.35
N TYR A 166 -24.72 9.39 4.57
CA TYR A 166 -23.99 8.20 4.99
C TYR A 166 -22.48 8.48 5.09
N ALA A 167 -21.89 9.14 4.07
CA ALA A 167 -20.49 9.52 4.09
C ALA A 167 -20.14 10.42 5.29
N ARG A 168 -21.04 11.35 5.65
CA ARG A 168 -20.90 12.18 6.84
C ARG A 168 -20.91 11.39 8.13
N GLN A 169 -21.88 10.46 8.29
CA GLN A 169 -21.97 9.59 9.48
C GLN A 169 -20.74 8.66 9.60
N SER A 170 -20.28 8.11 8.48
CA SER A 170 -19.05 7.30 8.39
C SER A 170 -17.82 8.08 8.83
N LEU A 171 -17.70 9.34 8.38
CA LEU A 171 -16.63 10.22 8.83
C LEU A 171 -16.72 10.51 10.33
N ASP A 172 -17.91 10.83 10.84
CA ASP A 172 -18.13 11.10 12.26
C ASP A 172 -17.70 9.91 13.15
N ILE A 173 -17.99 8.68 12.73
CA ILE A 173 -17.54 7.45 13.42
C ILE A 173 -16.03 7.31 13.34
N THR A 174 -15.45 7.46 12.14
CA THR A 174 -14.01 7.33 11.91
C THR A 174 -13.21 8.29 12.78
N GLU A 175 -13.65 9.54 12.92
CA GLU A 175 -12.98 10.53 13.78
C GLU A 175 -13.00 10.13 15.26
N ARG A 176 -14.14 9.63 15.77
CA ARG A 176 -14.24 9.13 17.15
C ARG A 176 -13.40 7.86 17.38
N TRP A 177 -13.38 6.96 16.40
CA TRP A 177 -12.53 5.77 16.46
C TRP A 177 -11.04 6.09 16.41
N LEU A 178 -10.63 7.09 15.65
CA LEU A 178 -9.25 7.55 15.62
C LEU A 178 -8.80 8.01 17.01
N GLU A 179 -9.61 8.78 17.72
CA GLU A 179 -9.25 9.23 19.08
C GLU A 179 -9.14 8.06 20.05
N ARG A 180 -10.01 7.05 19.94
CA ARG A 180 -9.93 5.81 20.72
C ARG A 180 -8.67 4.99 20.39
N CYS A 181 -8.29 4.89 19.10
CA CYS A 181 -7.05 4.26 18.67
C CYS A 181 -5.83 4.95 19.29
N ARG A 182 -5.76 6.28 19.21
CA ARG A 182 -4.67 7.07 19.77
C ARG A 182 -4.54 6.88 21.27
N LYS A 183 -5.66 6.95 21.99
CA LYS A 183 -5.71 6.73 23.43
C LYS A 183 -5.19 5.32 23.77
N ARG A 184 -5.72 4.28 23.12
CA ARG A 184 -5.29 2.90 23.37
C ARG A 184 -3.81 2.68 23.09
N LEU A 185 -3.30 3.25 22.00
CA LEU A 185 -1.88 3.13 21.66
C LEU A 185 -0.98 3.79 22.71
N ALA A 186 -1.41 4.94 23.28
CA ALA A 186 -0.69 5.62 24.36
C ALA A 186 -0.75 4.88 25.70
N GLU A 187 -1.75 4.05 25.93
CA GLU A 187 -1.92 3.21 27.13
C GLU A 187 -1.16 1.86 27.04
N THR A 188 -0.59 1.52 25.88
CA THR A 188 0.04 0.22 25.64
C THR A 188 1.49 0.38 25.18
N GLU A 189 2.35 -0.51 25.66
CA GLU A 189 3.76 -0.53 25.27
C GLU A 189 4.01 -1.40 24.04
N PRO A 190 5.01 -1.06 23.20
CA PRO A 190 5.48 -1.93 22.13
C PRO A 190 5.96 -3.27 22.66
N LEU A 191 5.63 -4.37 21.93
CA LEU A 191 5.95 -5.71 22.41
C LEU A 191 7.35 -6.21 22.02
N TYR A 192 7.99 -5.60 21.01
CA TYR A 192 9.19 -6.17 20.39
C TYR A 192 10.42 -5.26 20.43
N GLY A 193 10.40 -4.21 21.28
CA GLY A 193 11.55 -3.35 21.55
C GLY A 193 11.77 -2.22 20.52
N TYR A 194 10.82 -1.96 19.63
CA TYR A 194 10.80 -0.84 18.69
C TYR A 194 9.44 -0.13 18.68
N GLN A 195 9.42 1.12 18.24
CA GLN A 195 8.20 1.92 18.22
C GLN A 195 7.39 1.69 16.94
N GLN A 196 6.08 1.84 17.07
CA GLN A 196 5.14 1.79 15.94
C GLN A 196 4.55 3.18 15.73
N SER A 197 4.48 3.63 14.48
CA SER A 197 3.89 4.92 14.12
C SER A 197 2.46 4.74 13.62
N LEU A 198 1.50 5.39 14.29
CA LEU A 198 0.09 5.37 13.90
C LEU A 198 -0.17 6.43 12.83
N PHE A 199 -0.68 6.00 11.67
CA PHE A 199 -1.16 6.89 10.62
C PHE A 199 -2.69 7.01 10.70
N PRO A 200 -3.24 8.21 10.91
CA PRO A 200 -4.65 8.50 10.74
C PRO A 200 -5.04 8.47 9.25
N ILE A 201 -6.31 8.20 8.97
CA ILE A 201 -6.84 8.05 7.61
C ILE A 201 -7.84 9.16 7.32
N VAL A 202 -7.57 9.99 6.30
CA VAL A 202 -8.53 10.96 5.77
C VAL A 202 -9.61 10.20 5.03
N GLN A 203 -10.84 10.24 5.53
CA GLN A 203 -12.04 9.72 4.88
C GLN A 203 -12.92 10.88 4.35
N GLY A 204 -14.15 10.65 3.92
CA GLY A 204 -15.07 11.67 3.41
C GLY A 204 -15.56 11.43 1.99
N CYS A 205 -15.36 10.20 1.45
CA CYS A 205 -15.81 9.79 0.13
C CYS A 205 -15.34 10.80 -0.95
N VAL A 206 -16.19 11.21 -1.88
CA VAL A 206 -15.91 12.21 -2.94
C VAL A 206 -16.47 13.59 -2.64
N TYR A 207 -16.78 13.88 -1.37
CA TYR A 207 -17.37 15.14 -0.94
C TYR A 207 -16.28 16.10 -0.44
N PRO A 208 -16.05 17.24 -1.13
CA PRO A 208 -14.94 18.14 -0.83
C PRO A 208 -14.97 18.74 0.58
N ASP A 209 -16.16 19.04 1.11
CA ASP A 209 -16.34 19.59 2.46
C ASP A 209 -16.00 18.57 3.54
N LEU A 210 -16.42 17.29 3.37
CA LEU A 210 -16.08 16.20 4.28
C LEU A 210 -14.58 15.88 4.22
N ARG A 211 -13.97 15.83 3.02
CA ARG A 211 -12.51 15.65 2.84
C ARG A 211 -11.72 16.76 3.50
N ARG A 212 -12.15 18.01 3.33
CA ARG A 212 -11.52 19.18 3.95
C ARG A 212 -11.56 19.06 5.46
N ARG A 213 -12.74 18.83 6.05
CA ARG A 213 -12.91 18.62 7.49
C ARG A 213 -11.99 17.53 8.02
N ALA A 214 -12.00 16.36 7.37
CA ALA A 214 -11.16 15.23 7.77
C ALA A 214 -9.67 15.58 7.71
N ALA A 215 -9.21 16.20 6.63
CA ALA A 215 -7.82 16.57 6.45
C ALA A 215 -7.36 17.65 7.46
N GLU A 216 -8.19 18.66 7.76
CA GLU A 216 -7.91 19.67 8.77
C GLU A 216 -7.82 19.07 10.18
N ASN A 217 -8.76 18.19 10.55
CA ASN A 217 -8.73 17.50 11.84
C ASN A 217 -7.48 16.63 12.00
N ILE A 218 -7.12 15.89 10.96
CA ILE A 218 -5.93 15.02 10.96
C ILE A 218 -4.64 15.85 10.99
N ALA A 219 -4.55 16.92 10.22
CA ALA A 219 -3.39 17.82 10.21
C ALA A 219 -3.10 18.40 11.60
N ALA A 220 -4.15 18.73 12.35
CA ALA A 220 -4.04 19.27 13.71
C ALA A 220 -3.49 18.25 14.73
N LEU A 221 -3.52 16.95 14.45
CA LEU A 221 -3.05 15.92 15.38
C LEU A 221 -1.52 15.81 15.46
N GLY A 222 -0.80 16.29 14.44
CA GLY A 222 0.66 16.19 14.40
C GLY A 222 1.18 14.75 14.35
N ALA A 223 0.46 13.84 13.68
CA ALA A 223 0.86 12.44 13.51
C ALA A 223 2.19 12.30 12.74
N ASP A 224 2.83 11.13 12.83
CA ASP A 224 4.11 10.87 12.14
C ASP A 224 3.96 10.77 10.62
N GLY A 225 2.76 10.45 10.14
CA GLY A 225 2.37 10.40 8.73
C GLY A 225 0.86 10.36 8.61
N ASN A 226 0.33 10.52 7.40
CA ASN A 226 -1.10 10.62 7.14
C ASN A 226 -1.48 9.76 5.94
N ALA A 227 -2.64 9.11 6.00
CA ALA A 227 -3.15 8.33 4.89
C ALA A 227 -4.40 8.97 4.26
N ILE A 228 -4.61 8.69 2.98
CA ILE A 228 -5.76 9.09 2.19
C ILE A 228 -6.49 7.79 1.84
N GLY A 229 -7.60 7.54 2.50
CA GLY A 229 -8.45 6.37 2.29
C GLY A 229 -9.77 6.70 1.58
N GLY A 230 -10.61 5.69 1.34
CA GLY A 230 -11.94 5.85 0.74
C GLY A 230 -11.93 6.40 -0.68
N LEU A 231 -10.87 6.14 -1.43
CA LEU A 231 -10.72 6.41 -2.86
C LEU A 231 -10.40 5.11 -3.61
N ALA A 232 -10.60 5.09 -4.93
CA ALA A 232 -10.53 3.89 -5.78
C ALA A 232 -11.53 2.79 -5.34
N VAL A 233 -12.69 3.19 -4.84
CA VAL A 233 -13.78 2.32 -4.36
C VAL A 233 -15.06 2.47 -5.19
N GLY A 234 -14.93 2.90 -6.46
CA GLY A 234 -16.02 2.98 -7.45
C GLY A 234 -16.26 4.36 -8.06
N GLU A 235 -15.62 5.42 -7.57
CA GLU A 235 -15.72 6.76 -8.11
C GLU A 235 -14.97 6.92 -9.46
N PRO A 236 -15.34 7.93 -10.30
CA PRO A 236 -14.56 8.29 -11.47
C PRO A 236 -13.13 8.72 -11.11
N THR A 237 -12.17 8.39 -11.98
CA THR A 237 -10.73 8.67 -11.77
C THR A 237 -10.45 10.16 -11.56
N GLU A 238 -11.14 11.03 -12.30
CA GLU A 238 -11.00 12.49 -12.18
C GLU A 238 -11.41 12.97 -10.78
N LYS A 239 -12.49 12.40 -10.23
CA LYS A 239 -12.92 12.71 -8.85
C LYS A 239 -11.90 12.24 -7.81
N MET A 240 -11.32 11.08 -8.02
CA MET A 240 -10.21 10.60 -7.16
C MET A 240 -9.07 11.62 -7.15
N TYR A 241 -8.64 12.10 -8.32
CA TYR A 241 -7.54 13.06 -8.42
C TYR A 241 -7.87 14.41 -7.77
N GLU A 242 -9.11 14.93 -7.97
CA GLU A 242 -9.58 16.14 -7.29
C GLU A 242 -9.50 16.00 -5.76
N MET A 243 -9.92 14.85 -5.23
CA MET A 243 -9.91 14.62 -3.77
C MET A 243 -8.48 14.44 -3.23
N ILE A 244 -7.57 13.84 -3.99
CA ILE A 244 -6.14 13.76 -3.62
C ILE A 244 -5.54 15.16 -3.55
N GLU A 245 -5.75 15.98 -4.57
CA GLU A 245 -5.22 17.34 -4.64
C GLU A 245 -5.75 18.21 -3.49
N LEU A 246 -7.08 18.19 -3.26
CA LEU A 246 -7.69 18.87 -2.13
C LEU A 246 -7.10 18.44 -0.79
N THR A 247 -6.99 17.10 -0.55
CA THR A 247 -6.48 16.57 0.69
C THR A 247 -5.01 16.96 0.90
N ASN A 248 -4.19 16.83 -0.12
CA ASN A 248 -2.76 17.15 -0.06
C ASN A 248 -2.47 18.65 0.06
N SER A 249 -3.41 19.53 -0.34
CA SER A 249 -3.29 20.97 -0.09
C SER A 249 -3.43 21.35 1.38
N ILE A 250 -3.95 20.44 2.23
CA ILE A 250 -4.23 20.68 3.65
C ILE A 250 -3.24 19.91 4.55
N LEU A 251 -2.90 18.67 4.17
CA LEU A 251 -2.01 17.84 4.97
C LEU A 251 -0.61 18.45 5.13
N PRO A 252 0.04 18.26 6.31
CA PRO A 252 1.36 18.82 6.59
C PRO A 252 2.41 18.47 5.52
N LEU A 253 3.25 19.44 5.19
CA LEU A 253 4.32 19.26 4.18
C LEU A 253 5.49 18.42 4.72
N ASP A 254 5.72 18.43 6.02
CA ASP A 254 6.79 17.73 6.73
C ASP A 254 6.41 16.30 7.16
N LYS A 255 5.30 15.75 6.64
CA LYS A 255 4.81 14.40 6.94
C LYS A 255 4.59 13.60 5.67
N PRO A 256 4.85 12.27 5.67
CA PRO A 256 4.56 11.43 4.51
C PRO A 256 3.06 11.27 4.32
N ARG A 257 2.65 11.15 3.05
CA ARG A 257 1.25 11.01 2.61
C ARG A 257 1.09 9.70 1.88
N TYR A 258 0.25 8.84 2.42
CA TYR A 258 0.01 7.49 1.90
C TYR A 258 -1.37 7.42 1.24
N LEU A 259 -1.42 7.15 -0.07
CA LEU A 259 -2.67 6.88 -0.82
C LEU A 259 -2.94 5.39 -0.82
N MET A 260 -4.02 4.98 -0.14
CA MET A 260 -4.33 3.58 0.11
C MET A 260 -4.98 2.90 -1.09
N GLY A 261 -4.49 1.70 -1.45
CA GLY A 261 -5.11 0.80 -2.42
C GLY A 261 -5.03 1.24 -3.89
N VAL A 262 -4.26 2.26 -4.21
CA VAL A 262 -4.13 2.82 -5.57
C VAL A 262 -2.74 2.51 -6.13
N GLY A 263 -2.56 2.02 -7.32
CA GLY A 263 -3.47 1.62 -8.35
C GLY A 263 -2.72 1.20 -9.61
N THR A 264 -3.15 1.67 -10.78
CA THR A 264 -2.44 1.42 -12.04
C THR A 264 -1.11 2.20 -12.09
N PRO A 265 -0.16 1.82 -12.98
CA PRO A 265 1.07 2.61 -13.19
C PRO A 265 0.81 4.09 -13.46
N ALA A 266 -0.22 4.41 -14.24
CA ALA A 266 -0.64 5.80 -14.50
C ALA A 266 -1.12 6.50 -13.21
N ASN A 267 -1.94 5.82 -12.39
CA ASN A 267 -2.43 6.41 -11.14
C ASN A 267 -1.29 6.71 -10.15
N LEU A 268 -0.22 5.90 -10.14
CA LEU A 268 0.96 6.17 -9.32
C LEU A 268 1.61 7.51 -9.73
N LEU A 269 1.85 7.70 -11.03
CA LEU A 269 2.47 8.94 -11.52
C LEU A 269 1.58 10.17 -11.30
N GLU A 270 0.27 10.02 -11.49
CA GLU A 270 -0.71 11.09 -11.19
C GLU A 270 -0.77 11.40 -9.69
N GLY A 271 -0.67 10.39 -8.83
CA GLY A 271 -0.61 10.58 -7.38
C GLY A 271 0.69 11.26 -6.93
N ILE A 272 1.83 10.86 -7.48
CA ILE A 272 3.13 11.48 -7.20
C ILE A 272 3.10 12.97 -7.57
N GLU A 273 2.60 13.32 -8.76
CA GLU A 273 2.45 14.72 -9.19
C GLU A 273 1.65 15.57 -8.22
N ARG A 274 0.65 14.95 -7.55
CA ARG A 274 -0.21 15.58 -6.55
C ARG A 274 0.32 15.48 -5.11
N GLY A 275 1.57 15.06 -4.93
CA GLY A 275 2.28 15.06 -3.65
C GLY A 275 2.03 13.85 -2.77
N VAL A 276 1.68 12.70 -3.35
CA VAL A 276 1.60 11.41 -2.64
C VAL A 276 3.00 10.78 -2.56
N ASP A 277 3.36 10.26 -1.39
CA ASP A 277 4.66 9.67 -1.11
C ASP A 277 4.65 8.13 -1.09
N MET A 278 3.53 7.52 -0.69
CA MET A 278 3.44 6.08 -0.46
C MET A 278 2.20 5.52 -1.15
N PHE A 279 2.34 4.34 -1.74
CA PHE A 279 1.27 3.63 -2.46
C PHE A 279 1.31 2.15 -2.14
N ASP A 280 0.15 1.52 -2.17
CA ASP A 280 0.00 0.07 -2.23
C ASP A 280 -1.09 -0.31 -3.23
N CYS A 281 -1.00 -1.49 -3.76
CA CYS A 281 -2.09 -2.11 -4.52
C CYS A 281 -1.82 -3.61 -4.72
N ILE A 282 -2.88 -4.39 -4.77
CA ILE A 282 -2.79 -5.83 -5.08
C ILE A 282 -2.58 -6.11 -6.57
N MET A 283 -2.71 -5.08 -7.44
CA MET A 283 -2.69 -5.25 -8.90
C MET A 283 -1.43 -5.94 -9.43
N PRO A 284 -0.20 -5.63 -9.01
CA PRO A 284 0.98 -6.27 -9.56
C PRO A 284 0.90 -7.79 -9.50
N THR A 285 0.70 -8.35 -8.31
CA THR A 285 0.64 -9.79 -8.13
C THR A 285 -0.68 -10.41 -8.59
N ARG A 286 -1.83 -9.71 -8.41
CA ARG A 286 -3.13 -10.20 -8.88
C ARG A 286 -3.16 -10.29 -10.40
N ASN A 287 -2.75 -9.23 -11.09
CA ASN A 287 -2.74 -9.17 -12.54
C ASN A 287 -1.68 -10.12 -13.11
N GLY A 288 -0.48 -10.19 -12.52
CA GLY A 288 0.55 -11.14 -12.90
C GLY A 288 0.02 -12.58 -12.90
N ARG A 289 -0.57 -13.03 -11.79
CA ARG A 289 -1.17 -14.38 -11.71
C ARG A 289 -2.33 -14.61 -12.67
N ASN A 290 -2.99 -13.56 -13.14
CA ASN A 290 -4.03 -13.64 -14.17
C ASN A 290 -3.48 -13.51 -15.60
N GLY A 291 -2.17 -13.33 -15.76
CA GLY A 291 -1.49 -13.27 -17.05
C GLY A 291 -1.42 -11.87 -17.67
N MET A 292 -1.67 -10.81 -16.89
CA MET A 292 -1.44 -9.43 -17.31
C MET A 292 -0.09 -8.95 -16.78
N LEU A 293 0.79 -8.51 -17.68
CA LEU A 293 2.10 -7.96 -17.39
C LEU A 293 2.11 -6.46 -17.68
N PHE A 294 2.79 -5.71 -16.82
CA PHE A 294 3.08 -4.29 -17.02
C PHE A 294 4.51 -4.14 -17.50
N THR A 295 4.71 -3.61 -18.70
CA THR A 295 6.03 -3.39 -19.29
C THR A 295 6.27 -1.90 -19.55
N ARG A 296 7.50 -1.53 -19.84
CA ARG A 296 7.86 -0.15 -20.22
C ARG A 296 7.15 0.35 -21.48
N HIS A 297 6.66 -0.58 -22.32
CA HIS A 297 6.07 -0.31 -23.62
C HIS A 297 4.54 -0.50 -23.64
N GLY A 298 3.97 -0.92 -22.50
CA GLY A 298 2.53 -1.15 -22.37
C GLY A 298 2.18 -2.41 -21.61
N THR A 299 0.90 -2.75 -21.62
CA THR A 299 0.38 -3.94 -20.96
C THR A 299 0.26 -5.13 -21.90
N ILE A 300 0.69 -6.30 -21.45
CA ILE A 300 0.64 -7.58 -22.16
C ILE A 300 -0.38 -8.49 -21.49
N ASN A 301 -1.28 -9.11 -22.25
CA ASN A 301 -1.97 -10.31 -21.80
C ASN A 301 -1.22 -11.53 -22.36
N ILE A 302 -0.43 -12.18 -21.52
CA ILE A 302 0.44 -13.29 -21.93
C ILE A 302 -0.33 -14.53 -22.44
N LYS A 303 -1.63 -14.63 -22.15
CA LYS A 303 -2.49 -15.72 -22.61
C LYS A 303 -2.89 -15.59 -24.08
N ASN A 304 -2.66 -14.43 -24.72
CA ASN A 304 -2.98 -14.21 -26.13
C ASN A 304 -2.09 -15.06 -27.04
N ALA A 305 -2.69 -15.67 -28.07
CA ALA A 305 -2.02 -16.61 -28.99
C ALA A 305 -0.81 -16.00 -29.73
N LYS A 306 -0.78 -14.69 -29.92
CA LYS A 306 0.34 -14.00 -30.60
C LYS A 306 1.68 -14.12 -29.87
N TRP A 307 1.67 -14.46 -28.57
CA TRP A 307 2.88 -14.64 -27.77
C TRP A 307 3.45 -16.06 -27.86
N ARG A 308 2.73 -17.01 -28.45
CA ARG A 308 3.13 -18.43 -28.53
C ARG A 308 4.51 -18.62 -29.14
N ASP A 309 4.79 -17.88 -30.20
CA ASP A 309 6.02 -17.99 -30.99
C ASP A 309 6.90 -16.70 -30.85
N CYS A 310 6.68 -15.89 -29.81
CA CYS A 310 7.45 -14.69 -29.56
C CYS A 310 8.64 -15.01 -28.63
N PHE A 311 9.81 -15.17 -29.23
CA PHE A 311 11.06 -15.50 -28.51
C PHE A 311 11.81 -14.25 -27.98
N GLU A 312 11.19 -13.10 -28.03
CA GLU A 312 11.70 -11.89 -27.41
C GLU A 312 11.63 -11.97 -25.88
N PRO A 313 12.52 -11.27 -25.14
CA PRO A 313 12.44 -11.13 -23.68
C PRO A 313 11.07 -10.65 -23.20
N ILE A 314 10.75 -10.91 -21.93
CA ILE A 314 9.50 -10.43 -21.31
C ILE A 314 9.43 -8.90 -21.39
N ASP A 315 10.52 -8.22 -21.01
CA ASP A 315 10.66 -6.76 -21.15
C ASP A 315 12.15 -6.43 -21.37
N ARG A 316 12.56 -6.10 -22.60
CA ARG A 316 13.94 -5.83 -22.96
C ARG A 316 14.49 -4.62 -22.18
N GLY A 317 15.59 -4.79 -21.46
CA GLY A 317 16.13 -3.81 -20.52
C GLY A 317 15.26 -3.65 -19.27
N GLY A 318 14.42 -4.63 -18.94
CA GLY A 318 13.43 -4.62 -17.88
C GLY A 318 13.99 -4.37 -16.47
N ALA A 319 13.08 -4.33 -15.51
CA ALA A 319 13.38 -3.93 -14.14
C ALA A 319 14.09 -5.04 -13.33
N HIS A 320 14.04 -6.28 -13.79
CA HIS A 320 14.61 -7.43 -13.10
C HIS A 320 15.32 -8.39 -14.07
N PRO A 321 16.39 -9.09 -13.65
CA PRO A 321 17.12 -10.03 -14.53
C PRO A 321 16.26 -11.11 -15.20
N ILE A 322 15.11 -11.48 -14.62
CA ILE A 322 14.19 -12.45 -15.24
C ILE A 322 13.61 -11.92 -16.55
N ASP A 323 13.47 -10.59 -16.70
CA ASP A 323 12.86 -9.94 -17.86
C ASP A 323 13.65 -10.18 -19.13
N GLU A 324 14.99 -10.22 -19.03
CA GLU A 324 15.90 -10.58 -20.12
C GLU A 324 16.09 -12.10 -20.27
N ARG A 325 16.00 -12.82 -19.16
CA ARG A 325 16.29 -14.26 -19.14
C ARG A 325 15.21 -15.11 -19.79
N TYR A 326 13.94 -14.75 -19.62
CA TYR A 326 12.81 -15.52 -20.08
C TYR A 326 12.10 -14.85 -21.25
N THR A 327 11.64 -15.65 -22.20
CA THR A 327 10.91 -15.16 -23.37
C THR A 327 9.41 -15.13 -23.16
N LEU A 328 8.72 -14.30 -23.91
CA LEU A 328 7.25 -14.25 -23.95
C LEU A 328 6.67 -15.60 -24.35
N ALA A 329 7.29 -16.31 -25.32
CA ALA A 329 6.85 -17.66 -25.73
C ALA A 329 6.92 -18.66 -24.57
N TYR A 330 8.01 -18.65 -23.80
CA TYR A 330 8.15 -19.54 -22.64
C TYR A 330 7.13 -19.21 -21.56
N LEU A 331 6.96 -17.94 -21.23
CA LEU A 331 5.98 -17.52 -20.23
C LEU A 331 4.54 -17.83 -20.67
N HIS A 332 4.21 -17.63 -21.97
CA HIS A 332 2.93 -18.04 -22.56
C HIS A 332 2.70 -19.56 -22.39
N HIS A 333 3.73 -20.39 -22.68
CA HIS A 333 3.66 -21.83 -22.48
C HIS A 333 3.36 -22.18 -21.01
N LEU A 334 4.06 -21.59 -20.04
CA LEU A 334 3.83 -21.85 -18.62
C LEU A 334 2.39 -21.52 -18.19
N PHE A 335 1.81 -20.42 -18.69
CA PHE A 335 0.41 -20.08 -18.42
C PHE A 335 -0.58 -21.05 -19.08
N LYS A 336 -0.26 -21.59 -20.24
CA LYS A 336 -1.10 -22.60 -20.93
C LYS A 336 -1.00 -23.99 -20.28
N ALA A 337 0.16 -24.32 -19.73
CA ALA A 337 0.42 -25.55 -19.00
C ALA A 337 -0.01 -25.46 -17.51
N GLU A 338 -0.51 -24.30 -17.06
CA GLU A 338 -0.90 -24.02 -15.67
C GLU A 338 0.24 -24.24 -14.66
N GLU A 339 1.49 -24.02 -15.09
CA GLU A 339 2.68 -24.16 -14.26
C GLU A 339 2.80 -23.02 -13.25
N LEU A 340 3.03 -23.37 -11.96
CA LEU A 340 3.18 -22.39 -10.88
C LEU A 340 4.34 -21.40 -11.13
N THR A 341 5.39 -21.84 -11.80
CA THR A 341 6.53 -20.99 -12.21
C THR A 341 6.08 -19.81 -13.05
N GLY A 342 5.07 -19.98 -13.91
CA GLY A 342 4.49 -18.87 -14.69
C GLY A 342 3.90 -17.78 -13.79
N LEU A 343 3.20 -18.17 -12.74
CA LEU A 343 2.61 -17.22 -11.77
C LEU A 343 3.69 -16.49 -10.97
N THR A 344 4.77 -17.20 -10.59
CA THR A 344 5.93 -16.62 -9.91
C THR A 344 6.64 -15.59 -10.78
N LEU A 345 7.00 -15.97 -12.03
CA LEU A 345 7.69 -15.08 -12.96
C LEU A 345 6.86 -13.81 -13.25
N ALA A 346 5.57 -13.96 -13.53
CA ALA A 346 4.67 -12.84 -13.82
C ALA A 346 4.48 -11.91 -12.59
N SER A 347 4.40 -12.49 -11.38
CA SER A 347 4.28 -11.70 -10.14
C SER A 347 5.57 -10.95 -9.85
N LEU A 348 6.72 -11.60 -10.00
CA LEU A 348 8.04 -11.00 -9.77
C LEU A 348 8.30 -9.86 -10.77
N HIS A 349 8.04 -10.10 -12.06
CA HIS A 349 8.12 -9.09 -13.10
C HIS A 349 7.28 -7.84 -12.75
N ASN A 350 5.99 -8.03 -12.44
CA ASN A 350 5.10 -6.90 -12.17
C ASN A 350 5.50 -6.14 -10.90
N VAL A 351 5.92 -6.83 -9.84
CA VAL A 351 6.38 -6.16 -8.61
C VAL A 351 7.64 -5.35 -8.89
N ALA A 352 8.62 -5.94 -9.59
CA ALA A 352 9.84 -5.25 -9.98
C ALA A 352 9.56 -4.04 -10.87
N PHE A 353 8.61 -4.17 -11.83
CA PHE A 353 8.19 -3.06 -12.68
C PHE A 353 7.60 -1.88 -11.87
N TYR A 354 6.73 -2.14 -10.88
CA TYR A 354 6.17 -1.08 -10.06
C TYR A 354 7.23 -0.37 -9.23
N LEU A 355 8.16 -1.12 -8.66
CA LEU A 355 9.29 -0.56 -7.90
C LEU A 355 10.25 0.22 -8.78
N TRP A 356 10.52 -0.28 -10.00
CA TRP A 356 11.29 0.45 -11.01
C TRP A 356 10.61 1.78 -11.37
N LEU A 357 9.29 1.76 -11.62
CA LEU A 357 8.55 2.96 -12.02
C LEU A 357 8.66 4.08 -10.99
N VAL A 358 8.46 3.77 -9.71
CA VAL A 358 8.62 4.78 -8.64
C VAL A 358 10.09 5.16 -8.44
N GLY A 359 11.02 4.24 -8.71
CA GLY A 359 12.46 4.52 -8.72
C GLY A 359 12.87 5.51 -9.81
N GLU A 360 12.36 5.36 -11.02
CA GLU A 360 12.57 6.32 -12.13
C GLU A 360 11.90 7.68 -11.84
N ALA A 361 10.72 7.67 -11.20
CA ALA A 361 10.09 8.90 -10.73
C ALA A 361 10.98 9.66 -9.74
N ARG A 362 11.61 8.95 -8.76
CA ARG A 362 12.57 9.56 -7.83
C ARG A 362 13.78 10.16 -8.57
N LYS A 363 14.39 9.44 -9.52
CA LYS A 363 15.49 9.96 -10.34
C LYS A 363 15.08 11.20 -11.13
N ALA A 364 13.89 11.17 -11.73
CA ALA A 364 13.38 12.32 -12.47
C ALA A 364 13.13 13.54 -11.56
N LEU A 365 12.73 13.34 -10.30
CA LEU A 365 12.62 14.39 -9.28
C LEU A 365 13.98 14.92 -8.85
N GLU A 366 14.98 14.06 -8.68
CA GLU A 366 16.38 14.47 -8.41
C GLU A 366 16.95 15.38 -9.49
N GLU A 367 16.55 15.18 -10.73
CA GLU A 367 17.02 15.88 -11.91
C GLU A 367 16.10 17.05 -12.35
N ASP A 368 15.08 17.43 -11.57
CA ASP A 368 14.05 18.48 -11.87
C ASP A 368 13.32 18.29 -13.20
N ARG A 369 13.17 17.05 -13.67
CA ARG A 369 12.55 16.71 -14.97
C ARG A 369 11.33 15.82 -14.84
N PHE A 370 10.73 15.72 -13.65
CA PHE A 370 9.63 14.79 -13.38
C PHE A 370 8.44 15.00 -14.33
N THR A 371 8.01 16.25 -14.52
CA THR A 371 6.86 16.58 -15.38
C THR A 371 7.12 16.16 -16.84
N GLU A 372 8.30 16.45 -17.40
CA GLU A 372 8.66 16.07 -18.75
C GLU A 372 8.82 14.55 -18.90
N TRP A 373 9.45 13.90 -17.94
CA TRP A 373 9.60 12.45 -17.92
C TRP A 373 8.25 11.75 -17.83
N LYS A 374 7.36 12.19 -16.94
CA LYS A 374 6.00 11.68 -16.82
C LYS A 374 5.23 11.81 -18.13
N ALA A 375 5.27 12.98 -18.77
CA ALA A 375 4.60 13.20 -20.04
C ALA A 375 5.10 12.27 -21.16
N GLY A 376 6.37 11.91 -21.15
CA GLY A 376 6.96 10.98 -22.11
C GLY A 376 6.60 9.53 -21.89
N ILE A 377 6.55 9.07 -20.62
CA ILE A 377 6.31 7.66 -20.30
C ILE A 377 4.81 7.29 -20.23
N LEU A 378 3.95 8.21 -19.81
CA LEU A 378 2.54 7.93 -19.54
C LEU A 378 1.77 7.32 -20.74
N PRO A 379 1.96 7.76 -22.01
CA PRO A 379 1.33 7.12 -23.17
C PRO A 379 1.73 5.65 -23.33
N GLU A 380 3.00 5.32 -23.07
CA GLU A 380 3.49 3.94 -23.16
C GLU A 380 2.84 3.06 -22.07
N LEU A 381 2.76 3.53 -20.81
CA LEU A 381 2.19 2.78 -19.69
C LEU A 381 0.71 2.42 -19.89
N THR A 382 -0.03 3.23 -20.64
CA THR A 382 -1.47 3.04 -20.89
C THR A 382 -1.76 2.25 -22.16
N ARG A 383 -0.74 2.00 -23.00
CA ARG A 383 -0.85 1.24 -24.23
C ARG A 383 -1.14 -0.24 -23.97
N ARG A 384 -1.94 -0.86 -24.84
CA ARG A 384 -2.15 -2.32 -24.86
C ARG A 384 -1.38 -2.93 -26.02
N LEU A 385 -0.52 -3.89 -25.71
CA LEU A 385 0.30 -4.62 -26.68
C LEU A 385 -0.37 -5.91 -27.10
#